data_f46d9b0374658a35bb234821edb459b2
#
_entry.id   f46d9b0374658a35bb234821edb459b2
#
_cell.length_a   1.000
_cell.length_b   1.000
_cell.length_c   1.000
_cell.angle_alpha   90.00
_cell.angle_beta   90.00
_cell.angle_gamma   90.00
#
_symmetry.space_group_name_H-M   'P 1'
#
loop_
_entity.id
_entity.type
_entity.pdbx_description
1 polymer ?
#
loop_
_entity_poly.entity_id
_entity_poly.type
_entity_poly.pdbx_seq_one_letter_code
_entity_poly.pdbx_strand_id
1 'polypeptide(L)'
;MKFLLILLSYFLVIVYTQDKCMTPSGSISSCIIVTECPSLLSILKGPRPIPNEALELIRLSQCGFEGMWPKVCCEQPVQLSTTLEPELSTIPNPPDVVNHSNVRLLNHTICGPITEPKIFGGNKTGVLDYPWMALIAYNIDGRKEFRCGGTIINKRYILTAAHCITNLPSTLTLLGVRVGDHDLSTERDCDKDEDGLEIVCADQYQDFLIESTKFHPGYVPSKLQNDIGLIRLASDIDFEPINVKPICLPIGTAQRLGQKTVTITGWGATEFGTHSLELLMVNLSPVPNDECAKAYEGKSVIWYNQICAGGKNGKDSCTGDSGGPLQSPGRYYNDVRYVQYGVVSFGPRNCGIDGFPGVYTFLPYYMDWILDIMQD
;
A
#
# COMPACT_ATOMS: atom_id res chain seq x y z
N MET A 1 -53.66 50.16 -19.58
CA MET A 1 -52.56 49.64 -18.78
C MET A 1 -52.74 48.15 -18.68
N LYS A 2 -51.96 47.35 -19.46
CA LYS A 2 -51.97 45.90 -19.46
C LYS A 2 -50.73 45.42 -18.74
N PHE A 3 -50.87 44.77 -17.58
CA PHE A 3 -49.75 44.09 -16.89
C PHE A 3 -49.56 42.73 -17.54
N LEU A 4 -48.35 42.53 -18.06
CA LEU A 4 -47.90 41.28 -18.64
C LEU A 4 -47.17 40.49 -17.53
N LEU A 5 -47.81 39.42 -17.05
CA LEU A 5 -47.24 38.46 -16.11
C LEU A 5 -46.31 37.50 -16.90
N ILE A 6 -44.99 37.60 -16.70
CA ILE A 6 -44.00 36.64 -17.21
C ILE A 6 -43.84 35.55 -16.14
N LEU A 7 -44.41 34.38 -16.42
CA LEU A 7 -44.15 33.15 -15.67
C LEU A 7 -42.76 32.59 -16.08
N LEU A 8 -41.75 32.76 -15.21
CA LEU A 8 -40.47 32.05 -15.33
C LEU A 8 -40.68 30.61 -14.81
N SER A 9 -40.79 29.66 -15.72
CA SER A 9 -40.69 28.24 -15.40
C SER A 9 -39.24 27.86 -15.10
N TYR A 10 -38.92 27.68 -13.81
CA TYR A 10 -37.63 27.06 -13.41
C TYR A 10 -37.67 25.58 -13.76
N PHE A 11 -36.96 25.18 -14.80
CA PHE A 11 -36.61 23.80 -15.02
C PHE A 11 -35.54 23.42 -14.01
N LEU A 12 -35.88 22.71 -12.96
CA LEU A 12 -34.94 22.01 -12.10
C LEU A 12 -34.31 20.87 -12.91
N VAL A 13 -33.12 21.10 -13.46
CA VAL A 13 -32.29 20.01 -13.98
C VAL A 13 -31.75 19.26 -12.76
N ILE A 14 -32.35 18.13 -12.45
CA ILE A 14 -31.80 17.18 -11.48
C ILE A 14 -30.58 16.54 -12.16
N VAL A 15 -29.40 17.04 -11.85
CA VAL A 15 -28.14 16.38 -12.24
C VAL A 15 -28.01 15.14 -11.36
N TYR A 16 -28.34 13.98 -11.91
CA TYR A 16 -27.96 12.70 -11.31
C TYR A 16 -26.44 12.60 -11.39
N THR A 17 -25.77 12.74 -10.28
CA THR A 17 -24.35 12.35 -10.16
C THR A 17 -24.30 10.83 -10.29
N GLN A 18 -23.97 10.32 -11.47
CA GLN A 18 -23.70 8.89 -11.66
C GLN A 18 -22.46 8.54 -10.84
N ASP A 19 -22.61 7.63 -9.87
CA ASP A 19 -21.48 7.10 -9.10
C ASP A 19 -20.46 6.47 -10.05
N LYS A 20 -19.24 6.96 -10.04
CA LYS A 20 -18.15 6.41 -10.83
C LYS A 20 -17.58 5.17 -10.14
N CYS A 21 -17.17 4.18 -10.92
CA CYS A 21 -16.61 2.92 -10.46
C CYS A 21 -15.50 2.45 -11.42
N MET A 22 -14.74 1.45 -11.01
CA MET A 22 -13.69 0.85 -11.83
C MET A 22 -14.14 -0.51 -12.35
N THR A 23 -14.07 -0.69 -13.67
CA THR A 23 -14.40 -1.96 -14.29
C THR A 23 -13.35 -3.04 -14.00
N PRO A 24 -13.65 -4.33 -14.16
CA PRO A 24 -12.66 -5.40 -14.03
C PRO A 24 -11.43 -5.26 -14.94
N SER A 25 -11.58 -4.58 -16.08
CA SER A 25 -10.45 -4.26 -16.99
C SER A 25 -9.61 -3.06 -16.53
N GLY A 26 -10.06 -2.35 -15.46
CA GLY A 26 -9.34 -1.21 -14.87
C GLY A 26 -9.74 0.15 -15.43
N SER A 27 -10.79 0.24 -16.27
CA SER A 27 -11.33 1.51 -16.77
C SER A 27 -12.34 2.12 -15.77
N ILE A 28 -12.42 3.45 -15.74
CA ILE A 28 -13.43 4.16 -14.95
C ILE A 28 -14.73 4.20 -15.74
N SER A 29 -15.82 3.77 -15.12
CA SER A 29 -17.15 3.76 -15.74
C SER A 29 -18.24 4.17 -14.75
N SER A 30 -19.50 4.05 -15.15
CA SER A 30 -20.66 4.38 -14.31
C SER A 30 -21.18 3.13 -13.60
N CYS A 31 -21.50 3.27 -12.32
CA CYS A 31 -22.15 2.25 -11.51
C CYS A 31 -23.66 2.30 -11.77
N ILE A 32 -24.16 1.40 -12.62
CA ILE A 32 -25.57 1.35 -13.06
C ILE A 32 -26.21 0.02 -12.70
N ILE A 33 -27.54 -0.05 -12.73
CA ILE A 33 -28.26 -1.32 -12.49
C ILE A 33 -27.85 -2.35 -13.54
N VAL A 34 -27.64 -3.60 -13.16
CA VAL A 34 -27.13 -4.67 -14.03
C VAL A 34 -27.97 -4.86 -15.30
N THR A 35 -29.27 -4.59 -15.23
CA THR A 35 -30.19 -4.66 -16.37
C THR A 35 -29.99 -3.55 -17.41
N GLU A 36 -29.30 -2.49 -17.05
CA GLU A 36 -28.97 -1.36 -17.92
C GLU A 36 -27.56 -1.48 -18.52
N CYS A 37 -26.81 -2.53 -18.16
CA CYS A 37 -25.48 -2.81 -18.68
C CYS A 37 -25.55 -3.85 -19.83
N PRO A 38 -25.41 -3.46 -21.11
CA PRO A 38 -25.60 -4.37 -22.25
C PRO A 38 -24.64 -5.55 -22.25
N SER A 39 -23.36 -5.33 -21.89
CA SER A 39 -22.32 -6.36 -21.85
C SER A 39 -22.63 -7.45 -20.82
N LEU A 40 -22.97 -7.09 -19.59
CA LEU A 40 -23.29 -8.05 -18.53
C LEU A 40 -24.70 -8.62 -18.66
N LEU A 41 -25.65 -7.84 -19.21
CA LEU A 41 -26.99 -8.32 -19.49
C LEU A 41 -27.00 -9.44 -20.55
N SER A 42 -26.13 -9.37 -21.56
CA SER A 42 -25.97 -10.43 -22.56
C SER A 42 -25.51 -11.75 -21.96
N ILE A 43 -24.62 -11.71 -20.96
CA ILE A 43 -24.17 -12.88 -20.20
C ILE A 43 -25.32 -13.47 -19.39
N LEU A 44 -26.09 -12.62 -18.70
CA LEU A 44 -27.22 -13.06 -17.87
C LEU A 44 -28.37 -13.68 -18.69
N LYS A 45 -28.56 -13.25 -19.95
CA LYS A 45 -29.55 -13.78 -20.89
C LYS A 45 -29.03 -14.97 -21.72
N GLY A 46 -27.74 -15.30 -21.60
CA GLY A 46 -27.08 -16.39 -22.33
C GLY A 46 -27.54 -17.79 -21.90
N PRO A 47 -26.97 -18.84 -22.50
CA PRO A 47 -27.30 -20.23 -22.18
C PRO A 47 -26.97 -20.59 -20.76
N ARG A 48 -27.74 -21.53 -20.18
CA ARG A 48 -27.53 -22.04 -18.79
C ARG A 48 -26.88 -23.41 -18.84
N PRO A 49 -25.96 -23.76 -17.90
CA PRO A 49 -25.48 -22.94 -16.78
C PRO A 49 -24.51 -21.83 -17.25
N ILE A 50 -24.49 -20.69 -16.55
CA ILE A 50 -23.54 -19.60 -16.82
C ILE A 50 -22.13 -20.11 -16.50
N PRO A 51 -21.13 -19.94 -17.39
CA PRO A 51 -19.75 -20.34 -17.12
C PRO A 51 -19.17 -19.63 -15.87
N ASN A 52 -18.31 -20.33 -15.13
CA ASN A 52 -17.71 -19.78 -13.90
C ASN A 52 -16.95 -18.48 -14.14
N GLU A 53 -16.25 -18.35 -15.27
CA GLU A 53 -15.53 -17.13 -15.65
C GLU A 53 -16.47 -15.93 -15.82
N ALA A 54 -17.66 -16.17 -16.40
CA ALA A 54 -18.66 -15.14 -16.60
C ALA A 54 -19.37 -14.74 -15.28
N LEU A 55 -19.55 -15.69 -14.36
CA LEU A 55 -20.03 -15.39 -12.99
C LEU A 55 -19.03 -14.56 -12.23
N GLU A 56 -17.73 -14.87 -12.34
CA GLU A 56 -16.67 -14.12 -11.70
C GLU A 56 -16.58 -12.68 -12.25
N LEU A 57 -16.72 -12.51 -13.59
CA LEU A 57 -16.78 -11.20 -14.21
C LEU A 57 -17.92 -10.34 -13.65
N ILE A 58 -19.12 -10.90 -13.51
CA ILE A 58 -20.27 -10.21 -12.92
C ILE A 58 -19.98 -9.81 -11.46
N ARG A 59 -19.37 -10.69 -10.69
CA ARG A 59 -18.98 -10.46 -9.29
C ARG A 59 -17.97 -9.33 -9.15
N LEU A 60 -16.94 -9.34 -10.00
CA LEU A 60 -15.90 -8.32 -10.01
C LEU A 60 -16.41 -6.95 -10.51
N SER A 61 -17.49 -6.96 -11.31
CA SER A 61 -18.12 -5.73 -11.78
C SER A 61 -19.07 -5.11 -10.78
N GLN A 62 -19.43 -5.78 -9.69
CA GLN A 62 -20.41 -5.28 -8.73
C GLN A 62 -19.88 -4.05 -7.99
N CYS A 63 -20.65 -2.95 -8.02
CA CYS A 63 -20.30 -1.67 -7.39
C CYS A 63 -21.33 -1.17 -6.37
N GLY A 64 -22.41 -1.91 -6.11
CA GLY A 64 -23.42 -1.54 -5.11
C GLY A 64 -24.79 -2.17 -5.36
N PHE A 65 -25.81 -1.59 -4.73
CA PHE A 65 -27.22 -1.97 -4.89
C PHE A 65 -28.10 -0.73 -4.98
N GLU A 66 -29.21 -0.83 -5.70
CA GLU A 66 -30.30 0.12 -5.69
C GLU A 66 -31.59 -0.62 -5.31
N GLY A 67 -32.01 -0.50 -4.06
CA GLY A 67 -33.03 -1.38 -3.49
C GLY A 67 -32.59 -2.84 -3.50
N MET A 68 -33.32 -3.71 -4.18
CA MET A 68 -32.98 -5.14 -4.36
C MET A 68 -32.17 -5.43 -5.63
N TRP A 69 -31.89 -4.42 -6.46
CA TRP A 69 -31.22 -4.60 -7.73
C TRP A 69 -29.71 -4.38 -7.59
N PRO A 70 -28.86 -5.34 -8.01
CA PRO A 70 -27.41 -5.16 -8.01
C PRO A 70 -27.01 -4.12 -9.07
N LYS A 71 -26.11 -3.21 -8.68
CA LYS A 71 -25.43 -2.25 -9.57
C LYS A 71 -24.07 -2.81 -9.98
N VAL A 72 -23.70 -2.56 -11.22
CA VAL A 72 -22.46 -3.02 -11.82
C VAL A 72 -21.73 -1.88 -12.51
N CYS A 73 -20.42 -1.94 -12.46
CA CYS A 73 -19.54 -1.06 -13.23
C CYS A 73 -19.54 -1.48 -14.69
N CYS A 74 -20.32 -0.76 -15.52
CA CYS A 74 -20.60 -1.18 -16.88
C CYS A 74 -19.57 -0.67 -17.87
N GLU A 75 -18.87 -1.58 -18.54
CA GLU A 75 -18.06 -1.25 -19.69
C GLU A 75 -18.95 -0.88 -20.88
N GLN A 76 -18.88 0.37 -21.33
CA GLN A 76 -19.57 0.79 -22.55
C GLN A 76 -18.76 0.32 -23.78
N PRO A 77 -19.42 -0.18 -24.84
CA PRO A 77 -18.73 -0.46 -26.09
C PRO A 77 -18.16 0.85 -26.63
N VAL A 78 -16.87 0.84 -26.96
CA VAL A 78 -16.15 1.99 -27.52
C VAL A 78 -16.81 2.39 -28.84
N GLN A 79 -17.59 3.46 -28.86
CA GLN A 79 -17.98 4.13 -30.11
C GLN A 79 -16.78 4.98 -30.57
N LEU A 80 -16.21 4.62 -31.71
CA LEU A 80 -15.18 5.41 -32.37
C LEU A 80 -15.78 6.75 -32.83
N SER A 81 -15.69 7.78 -32.02
CA SER A 81 -16.00 9.16 -32.39
C SER A 81 -14.69 9.87 -32.67
N THR A 82 -14.49 10.22 -33.94
CA THR A 82 -13.40 11.08 -34.41
C THR A 82 -13.69 12.54 -34.07
N THR A 83 -13.29 12.96 -32.87
CA THR A 83 -13.07 14.37 -32.54
C THR A 83 -11.82 14.47 -31.69
N LEU A 84 -10.88 15.30 -32.12
CA LEU A 84 -9.64 15.63 -31.45
C LEU A 84 -9.95 16.28 -30.08
N GLU A 85 -9.97 15.48 -29.01
CA GLU A 85 -9.81 15.97 -27.66
C GLU A 85 -8.31 15.91 -27.27
N PRO A 86 -7.82 16.86 -26.45
CA PRO A 86 -6.41 16.85 -26.02
C PRO A 86 -6.10 15.54 -25.32
N GLU A 87 -4.98 14.92 -25.67
CA GLU A 87 -4.47 13.67 -25.10
C GLU A 87 -4.54 13.72 -23.57
N LEU A 88 -5.54 13.05 -23.01
CA LEU A 88 -5.55 12.67 -21.61
C LEU A 88 -4.40 11.66 -21.46
N SER A 89 -3.29 12.07 -20.87
CA SER A 89 -2.14 11.21 -20.63
C SER A 89 -2.62 9.93 -19.96
N THR A 90 -2.61 8.83 -20.71
CA THR A 90 -3.02 7.52 -20.18
C THR A 90 -2.04 7.12 -19.09
N ILE A 91 -2.53 7.06 -17.83
CA ILE A 91 -1.75 6.51 -16.72
C ILE A 91 -1.28 5.13 -17.16
N PRO A 92 0.03 4.84 -17.20
CA PRO A 92 0.53 3.55 -17.62
C PRO A 92 0.03 2.46 -16.64
N ASN A 93 -0.24 1.27 -17.16
CA ASN A 93 -0.52 0.13 -16.29
C ASN A 93 0.76 -0.31 -15.58
N PRO A 94 0.67 -0.81 -14.34
CA PRO A 94 1.78 -1.48 -13.69
C PRO A 94 2.32 -2.63 -14.55
N PRO A 95 3.65 -2.90 -14.57
CA PRO A 95 4.23 -3.99 -15.34
C PRO A 95 3.69 -5.35 -14.87
N ASP A 96 3.40 -6.24 -15.83
CA ASP A 96 3.11 -7.64 -15.53
C ASP A 96 4.42 -8.42 -15.41
N VAL A 97 4.74 -8.84 -14.19
CA VAL A 97 5.99 -9.52 -13.87
C VAL A 97 5.82 -11.00 -13.53
N VAL A 98 4.64 -11.59 -13.76
CA VAL A 98 4.35 -12.99 -13.38
C VAL A 98 5.36 -13.96 -14.01
N ASN A 99 5.84 -13.67 -15.21
CA ASN A 99 6.81 -14.48 -15.95
C ASN A 99 8.25 -13.98 -15.83
N HIS A 100 8.53 -13.03 -14.93
CA HIS A 100 9.89 -12.53 -14.74
C HIS A 100 10.80 -13.61 -14.14
N SER A 101 12.04 -13.77 -14.67
CA SER A 101 12.96 -14.84 -14.27
C SER A 101 13.26 -14.85 -12.76
N ASN A 102 13.28 -13.67 -12.12
CA ASN A 102 13.63 -13.50 -10.72
C ASN A 102 12.41 -13.56 -9.77
N VAL A 103 11.19 -13.77 -10.28
CA VAL A 103 10.01 -14.06 -9.42
C VAL A 103 10.29 -15.25 -8.49
N ARG A 104 11.07 -16.23 -8.95
CA ARG A 104 11.51 -17.39 -8.15
C ARG A 104 12.30 -17.02 -6.88
N LEU A 105 12.88 -15.81 -6.81
CA LEU A 105 13.62 -15.33 -5.63
C LEU A 105 12.70 -14.86 -4.52
N LEU A 106 11.41 -14.66 -4.79
CA LEU A 106 10.41 -14.33 -3.80
C LEU A 106 9.90 -15.62 -3.13
N ASN A 107 9.82 -15.61 -1.81
CA ASN A 107 9.41 -16.78 -1.02
C ASN A 107 7.88 -16.90 -0.94
N HIS A 108 7.23 -17.29 -2.05
CA HIS A 108 5.78 -17.32 -2.21
C HIS A 108 5.02 -18.17 -1.17
N THR A 109 5.67 -19.19 -0.60
CA THR A 109 5.03 -20.13 0.34
C THR A 109 4.99 -19.60 1.78
N ILE A 110 5.96 -18.79 2.17
CA ILE A 110 6.10 -18.30 3.55
C ILE A 110 5.86 -16.80 3.70
N CYS A 111 5.73 -16.05 2.60
CA CYS A 111 5.55 -14.61 2.67
C CYS A 111 4.18 -14.23 3.23
N GLY A 112 4.13 -13.08 3.93
CA GLY A 112 2.93 -12.43 4.40
C GLY A 112 2.02 -13.33 5.24
N PRO A 113 2.52 -14.10 6.21
CA PRO A 113 1.67 -14.94 7.03
C PRO A 113 0.63 -14.08 7.75
N ILE A 114 -0.60 -14.60 7.84
CA ILE A 114 -1.66 -14.00 8.63
C ILE A 114 -1.70 -14.75 9.94
N THR A 115 -1.34 -14.10 11.02
CA THR A 115 -1.57 -14.58 12.38
C THR A 115 -3.04 -14.37 12.74
N GLU A 116 -3.62 -15.26 13.54
CA GLU A 116 -4.96 -15.02 14.06
C GLU A 116 -4.96 -13.72 14.88
N PRO A 117 -5.90 -12.78 14.62
CA PRO A 117 -5.91 -11.51 15.33
C PRO A 117 -6.16 -11.77 16.81
N LYS A 118 -5.14 -11.59 17.64
CA LYS A 118 -5.30 -11.47 19.08
C LYS A 118 -5.88 -10.10 19.35
N ILE A 119 -7.15 -10.04 19.75
CA ILE A 119 -7.82 -8.78 20.11
C ILE A 119 -7.28 -8.35 21.49
N PHE A 120 -6.21 -7.57 21.50
CA PHE A 120 -5.84 -6.76 22.65
C PHE A 120 -6.13 -5.29 22.31
N GLY A 121 -6.81 -4.60 23.23
CA GLY A 121 -7.35 -3.27 23.00
C GLY A 121 -6.28 -2.25 22.62
N GLY A 122 -6.38 -1.69 21.42
CA GLY A 122 -5.64 -0.52 21.00
C GLY A 122 -4.67 -0.75 19.83
N ASN A 123 -3.85 0.25 19.52
CA ASN A 123 -2.92 0.32 18.39
C ASN A 123 -1.62 -0.49 18.59
N LYS A 124 -1.51 -1.31 19.62
CA LYS A 124 -0.35 -2.18 19.89
C LYS A 124 -0.44 -3.42 19.01
N THR A 125 0.73 -3.87 18.53
CA THR A 125 0.85 -5.10 17.75
C THR A 125 1.31 -6.25 18.67
N GLY A 126 0.95 -7.49 18.32
CA GLY A 126 1.56 -8.67 18.93
C GLY A 126 2.97 -8.92 18.37
N VAL A 127 3.80 -9.61 19.13
CA VAL A 127 5.21 -9.87 18.78
C VAL A 127 5.41 -10.67 17.47
N LEU A 128 4.35 -11.33 16.96
CA LEU A 128 4.39 -12.14 15.75
C LEU A 128 3.52 -11.57 14.60
N ASP A 129 2.90 -10.40 14.79
CA ASP A 129 1.90 -9.90 13.83
C ASP A 129 2.52 -9.44 12.51
N TYR A 130 3.72 -8.85 12.56
CA TYR A 130 4.38 -8.29 11.38
C TYR A 130 5.84 -8.75 11.27
N PRO A 131 6.10 -10.04 11.04
CA PRO A 131 7.43 -10.65 11.11
C PRO A 131 8.38 -10.22 9.99
N TRP A 132 7.92 -9.40 9.06
CA TRP A 132 8.73 -8.84 7.96
C TRP A 132 9.31 -7.47 8.25
N MET A 133 9.04 -6.91 9.42
CA MET A 133 9.53 -5.57 9.74
C MET A 133 11.04 -5.56 9.91
N ALA A 134 11.67 -4.51 9.39
CA ALA A 134 13.10 -4.29 9.48
C ALA A 134 13.39 -2.87 9.96
N LEU A 135 14.42 -2.73 10.78
CA LEU A 135 14.97 -1.48 11.28
C LEU A 135 16.30 -1.20 10.58
N ILE A 136 16.44 0.00 10.01
CA ILE A 136 17.69 0.42 9.37
C ILE A 136 18.50 1.21 10.40
N ALA A 137 19.71 0.70 10.70
CA ALA A 137 20.62 1.27 11.65
C ALA A 137 21.62 2.22 10.99
N TYR A 138 21.85 3.34 11.65
CA TYR A 138 22.80 4.38 11.22
C TYR A 138 23.80 4.67 12.33
N ASN A 139 25.01 5.08 11.93
CA ASN A 139 25.94 5.72 12.81
C ASN A 139 25.75 7.24 12.76
N ILE A 140 25.49 7.83 13.91
CA ILE A 140 25.36 9.27 14.09
C ILE A 140 26.34 9.67 15.18
N ASP A 141 27.44 10.31 14.79
CA ASP A 141 28.49 10.78 15.72
C ASP A 141 28.98 9.65 16.66
N GLY A 142 29.15 8.43 16.12
CA GLY A 142 29.64 7.27 16.85
C GLY A 142 28.55 6.48 17.61
N ARG A 143 27.28 6.86 17.51
CA ARG A 143 26.14 6.15 18.14
C ARG A 143 25.33 5.40 17.11
N LYS A 144 24.88 4.18 17.44
CA LYS A 144 23.92 3.42 16.64
C LYS A 144 22.51 3.94 16.92
N GLU A 145 21.81 4.40 15.89
CA GLU A 145 20.41 4.81 15.98
C GLU A 145 19.59 4.20 14.83
N PHE A 146 18.33 3.87 15.08
CA PHE A 146 17.37 3.48 14.07
C PHE A 146 16.58 4.71 13.60
N ARG A 147 16.51 4.96 12.30
CA ARG A 147 15.87 6.17 11.73
C ARG A 147 14.86 5.88 10.65
N CYS A 148 14.99 4.75 9.98
CA CYS A 148 14.07 4.28 8.95
C CYS A 148 13.66 2.84 9.22
N GLY A 149 12.50 2.50 8.70
CA GLY A 149 12.02 1.14 8.57
C GLY A 149 12.32 0.54 7.20
N GLY A 150 11.98 -0.70 7.06
CA GLY A 150 12.02 -1.46 5.81
C GLY A 150 11.26 -2.76 5.97
N THR A 151 11.26 -3.58 4.92
CA THR A 151 10.60 -4.88 4.92
C THR A 151 11.46 -5.96 4.32
N ILE A 152 11.45 -7.12 4.93
CA ILE A 152 12.06 -8.33 4.38
C ILE A 152 11.23 -8.76 3.15
N ILE A 153 11.84 -8.82 1.97
CA ILE A 153 11.19 -9.32 0.75
C ILE A 153 11.74 -10.69 0.30
N ASN A 154 12.96 -11.01 0.70
CA ASN A 154 13.54 -12.35 0.61
C ASN A 154 14.72 -12.48 1.61
N LYS A 155 15.46 -13.60 1.57
CA LYS A 155 16.56 -13.88 2.51
C LYS A 155 17.74 -12.90 2.47
N ARG A 156 17.87 -12.10 1.41
CA ARG A 156 19.01 -11.17 1.21
C ARG A 156 18.60 -9.72 1.00
N TYR A 157 17.31 -9.42 0.79
CA TYR A 157 16.87 -8.10 0.40
C TYR A 157 15.85 -7.49 1.34
N ILE A 158 16.15 -6.26 1.73
CA ILE A 158 15.23 -5.36 2.45
C ILE A 158 14.77 -4.28 1.49
N LEU A 159 13.45 -4.11 1.40
CA LEU A 159 12.82 -3.02 0.66
C LEU A 159 12.62 -1.82 1.59
N THR A 160 12.98 -0.62 1.11
CA THR A 160 12.87 0.63 1.86
C THR A 160 12.71 1.82 0.91
N ALA A 161 12.72 3.05 1.45
CA ALA A 161 12.71 4.28 0.65
C ALA A 161 14.13 4.66 0.19
N ALA A 162 14.24 5.31 -0.96
CA ALA A 162 15.53 5.80 -1.47
C ALA A 162 16.16 6.83 -0.52
N HIS A 163 15.36 7.74 0.05
CA HIS A 163 15.86 8.76 0.98
C HIS A 163 16.48 8.17 2.26
N CYS A 164 16.14 6.92 2.60
CA CYS A 164 16.74 6.21 3.72
C CYS A 164 18.16 5.72 3.46
N ILE A 165 18.55 5.54 2.18
CA ILE A 165 19.83 4.89 1.82
C ILE A 165 20.73 5.73 0.91
N THR A 166 20.26 6.89 0.46
CA THR A 166 21.07 7.77 -0.40
C THR A 166 20.89 9.24 -0.03
N ASN A 167 21.83 10.08 -0.47
CA ASN A 167 21.87 11.51 -0.15
C ASN A 167 21.83 11.81 1.37
N LEU A 168 22.39 10.91 2.17
CA LEU A 168 22.45 11.06 3.62
C LEU A 168 23.37 12.25 3.99
N PRO A 169 23.04 13.01 5.05
CA PRO A 169 23.95 13.99 5.63
C PRO A 169 25.31 13.36 5.98
N SER A 170 26.39 14.12 5.90
CA SER A 170 27.75 13.62 6.16
C SER A 170 27.96 13.05 7.56
N THR A 171 27.12 13.44 8.51
CA THR A 171 27.11 12.93 9.90
C THR A 171 26.36 11.60 10.04
N LEU A 172 25.71 11.13 8.97
CA LEU A 172 24.86 9.94 8.99
C LEU A 172 25.42 8.89 8.03
N THR A 173 25.78 7.73 8.53
CA THR A 173 26.24 6.59 7.71
C THR A 173 25.45 5.34 8.02
N LEU A 174 25.13 4.55 6.99
CA LEU A 174 24.46 3.25 7.17
C LEU A 174 25.38 2.29 7.93
N LEU A 175 24.85 1.60 8.93
CA LEU A 175 25.54 0.57 9.70
C LEU A 175 25.09 -0.85 9.34
N GLY A 176 23.76 -1.07 9.33
CA GLY A 176 23.21 -2.41 9.17
C GLY A 176 21.70 -2.42 9.23
N VAL A 177 21.16 -3.62 9.32
CA VAL A 177 19.70 -3.86 9.41
C VAL A 177 19.44 -4.84 10.54
N ARG A 178 18.39 -4.59 11.33
CA ARG A 178 17.85 -5.49 12.34
C ARG A 178 16.49 -6.00 11.90
N VAL A 179 16.23 -7.30 12.07
CA VAL A 179 14.95 -7.95 11.81
C VAL A 179 14.54 -8.82 12.99
N GLY A 180 13.23 -9.03 13.15
CA GLY A 180 12.70 -9.89 14.20
C GLY A 180 12.64 -9.25 15.59
N ASP A 181 12.86 -7.94 15.71
CA ASP A 181 12.74 -7.16 16.93
C ASP A 181 11.33 -6.53 17.03
N HIS A 182 10.75 -6.47 18.20
CA HIS A 182 9.45 -5.87 18.44
C HIS A 182 9.52 -4.71 19.45
N ASP A 183 10.23 -4.91 20.57
CA ASP A 183 10.44 -3.89 21.59
C ASP A 183 11.94 -3.60 21.75
N LEU A 184 12.38 -2.46 21.25
CA LEU A 184 13.78 -2.02 21.25
C LEU A 184 14.37 -1.83 22.64
N SER A 185 13.57 -1.90 23.70
CA SER A 185 14.01 -1.77 25.09
C SER A 185 14.35 -3.11 25.75
N THR A 186 13.98 -4.23 25.12
CA THR A 186 14.18 -5.59 25.65
C THR A 186 14.96 -6.47 24.68
N GLU A 187 15.66 -7.50 25.20
CA GLU A 187 16.33 -8.50 24.35
C GLU A 187 15.40 -9.67 23.99
N ARG A 188 14.32 -9.82 24.75
CA ARG A 188 13.32 -10.89 24.56
C ARG A 188 11.93 -10.30 24.67
N ASP A 189 11.22 -10.35 23.57
CA ASP A 189 9.90 -9.76 23.43
C ASP A 189 8.81 -10.81 23.58
N CYS A 190 7.87 -10.57 24.47
CA CYS A 190 6.77 -11.48 24.74
C CYS A 190 5.45 -10.74 24.87
N ASP A 191 4.41 -11.30 24.24
CA ASP A 191 3.03 -10.93 24.57
C ASP A 191 2.67 -11.49 25.95
N LYS A 192 2.02 -10.68 26.76
CA LYS A 192 1.60 -11.06 28.11
C LYS A 192 0.09 -10.94 28.25
N ASP A 193 -0.50 -11.79 29.09
CA ASP A 193 -1.91 -11.66 29.47
C ASP A 193 -2.13 -10.55 30.50
N GLU A 194 -3.38 -10.42 30.97
CA GLU A 194 -3.79 -9.40 31.96
C GLU A 194 -3.08 -9.60 33.34
N ASP A 195 -2.67 -10.82 33.65
CA ASP A 195 -1.95 -11.18 34.87
C ASP A 195 -0.43 -11.03 34.72
N GLY A 196 0.06 -10.65 33.53
CA GLY A 196 1.48 -10.49 33.19
C GLY A 196 2.20 -11.79 32.86
N LEU A 197 1.49 -12.89 32.66
CA LEU A 197 2.06 -14.16 32.24
C LEU A 197 2.38 -14.13 30.74
N GLU A 198 3.58 -14.59 30.36
CA GLU A 198 3.99 -14.70 28.97
C GLU A 198 3.16 -15.73 28.20
N ILE A 199 2.48 -15.27 27.12
CA ILE A 199 1.63 -16.11 26.26
C ILE A 199 2.44 -16.65 25.09
N VAL A 200 3.17 -15.77 24.40
CA VAL A 200 4.01 -16.09 23.26
C VAL A 200 5.19 -15.12 23.22
N CYS A 201 6.37 -15.65 22.86
CA CYS A 201 7.58 -14.84 22.76
C CYS A 201 8.17 -14.95 21.34
N ALA A 202 8.78 -13.86 20.91
CA ALA A 202 9.64 -13.85 19.75
C ALA A 202 10.96 -14.58 20.03
N ASP A 203 11.54 -15.17 19.00
CA ASP A 203 12.94 -15.56 19.02
C ASP A 203 13.83 -14.30 18.98
N GLN A 204 15.12 -14.48 19.29
CA GLN A 204 16.07 -13.37 19.29
C GLN A 204 16.14 -12.71 17.88
N TYR A 205 16.20 -11.39 17.87
CA TYR A 205 16.39 -10.62 16.64
C TYR A 205 17.71 -10.94 15.92
N GLN A 206 17.79 -10.64 14.63
CA GLN A 206 18.97 -10.85 13.81
C GLN A 206 19.50 -9.51 13.30
N ASP A 207 20.79 -9.25 13.50
CA ASP A 207 21.50 -8.05 12.99
C ASP A 207 22.37 -8.41 11.78
N PHE A 208 22.29 -7.61 10.72
CA PHE A 208 22.99 -7.84 9.45
C PHE A 208 23.82 -6.63 9.04
N LEU A 209 25.01 -6.90 8.49
CA LEU A 209 25.77 -5.90 7.74
C LEU A 209 25.18 -5.72 6.35
N ILE A 210 25.41 -4.55 5.77
CA ILE A 210 24.99 -4.21 4.42
C ILE A 210 26.10 -4.57 3.43
N GLU A 211 25.78 -5.38 2.42
CA GLU A 211 26.66 -5.65 1.29
C GLU A 211 26.62 -4.52 0.26
N SER A 212 25.41 -4.10 -0.11
CA SER A 212 25.21 -3.02 -1.08
C SER A 212 23.80 -2.41 -0.97
N THR A 213 23.66 -1.23 -1.52
CA THR A 213 22.38 -0.55 -1.66
C THR A 213 22.11 -0.18 -3.10
N LYS A 214 20.85 -0.24 -3.52
CA LYS A 214 20.38 0.22 -4.82
C LYS A 214 19.13 1.07 -4.61
N PHE A 215 19.04 2.20 -5.27
CA PHE A 215 17.84 3.02 -5.32
C PHE A 215 17.42 3.23 -6.76
N HIS A 216 16.15 3.56 -6.97
CA HIS A 216 15.62 3.71 -8.31
C HIS A 216 16.35 4.83 -9.06
N PRO A 217 16.82 4.60 -10.32
CA PRO A 217 17.62 5.57 -11.06
C PRO A 217 16.89 6.89 -11.35
N GLY A 218 15.54 6.85 -11.37
CA GLY A 218 14.69 8.02 -11.51
C GLY A 218 14.34 8.70 -10.18
N TYR A 219 14.99 8.38 -9.07
CA TYR A 219 14.75 9.04 -7.79
C TYR A 219 15.10 10.54 -7.85
N VAL A 220 14.16 11.39 -7.46
CA VAL A 220 14.34 12.86 -7.42
C VAL A 220 14.21 13.34 -5.97
N PRO A 221 15.33 13.59 -5.26
CA PRO A 221 15.31 13.92 -3.82
C PRO A 221 14.45 15.14 -3.47
N SER A 222 14.48 16.19 -4.30
CA SER A 222 13.73 17.42 -4.05
C SER A 222 12.21 17.29 -4.18
N LYS A 223 11.75 16.19 -4.82
CA LYS A 223 10.33 15.92 -5.08
C LYS A 223 9.85 14.61 -4.45
N LEU A 224 10.78 13.80 -3.92
CA LEU A 224 10.53 12.44 -3.43
C LEU A 224 9.77 11.57 -4.45
N GLN A 225 10.08 11.76 -5.75
CA GLN A 225 9.58 10.92 -6.83
C GLN A 225 10.45 9.68 -6.97
N ASN A 226 9.83 8.52 -7.22
CA ASN A 226 10.51 7.22 -7.30
C ASN A 226 11.34 6.93 -6.03
N ASP A 227 10.77 7.26 -4.87
CA ASP A 227 11.41 7.11 -3.57
C ASP A 227 11.34 5.66 -3.11
N ILE A 228 12.21 4.83 -3.66
CA ILE A 228 12.28 3.39 -3.41
C ILE A 228 13.72 2.91 -3.52
N GLY A 229 14.09 2.01 -2.63
CA GLY A 229 15.42 1.44 -2.56
C GLY A 229 15.45 0.02 -2.02
N LEU A 230 16.52 -0.68 -2.31
CA LEU A 230 16.82 -2.04 -1.85
C LEU A 230 18.16 -2.05 -1.13
N ILE A 231 18.19 -2.72 0.01
CA ILE A 231 19.41 -3.07 0.74
C ILE A 231 19.66 -4.56 0.53
N ARG A 232 20.84 -4.91 -0.02
CA ARG A 232 21.33 -6.29 -0.04
C ARG A 232 22.14 -6.53 1.23
N LEU A 233 21.78 -7.56 1.97
CA LEU A 233 22.45 -7.95 3.21
C LEU A 233 23.74 -8.76 2.91
N ALA A 234 24.72 -8.70 3.81
CA ALA A 234 25.97 -9.43 3.66
C ALA A 234 25.85 -10.95 3.91
N SER A 235 24.77 -11.38 4.57
CA SER A 235 24.46 -12.80 4.82
C SER A 235 22.96 -13.04 4.71
N ASP A 236 22.57 -14.31 4.62
CA ASP A 236 21.18 -14.73 4.50
C ASP A 236 20.44 -14.55 5.84
N ILE A 237 19.21 -14.09 5.78
CA ILE A 237 18.27 -14.08 6.91
C ILE A 237 17.83 -15.54 7.19
N ASP A 238 17.85 -15.93 8.45
CA ASP A 238 17.27 -17.19 8.90
C ASP A 238 15.74 -17.02 9.05
N PHE A 239 14.98 -17.82 8.32
CA PHE A 239 13.52 -17.85 8.36
C PHE A 239 12.94 -18.98 9.24
N GLU A 240 13.76 -19.76 9.94
CA GLU A 240 13.26 -20.75 10.91
C GLU A 240 12.46 -20.06 12.04
N PRO A 241 12.96 -18.95 12.66
CA PRO A 241 12.19 -18.20 13.65
C PRO A 241 10.84 -17.71 13.12
N ILE A 242 9.79 -17.81 13.94
CA ILE A 242 8.43 -17.43 13.53
C ILE A 242 8.22 -15.91 13.45
N ASN A 243 9.00 -15.14 14.19
CA ASN A 243 9.03 -13.68 14.17
C ASN A 243 9.87 -13.08 13.03
N VAL A 244 10.41 -13.92 12.11
CA VAL A 244 11.18 -13.47 10.95
C VAL A 244 10.68 -14.15 9.69
N LYS A 245 9.85 -13.46 8.91
CA LYS A 245 9.28 -13.96 7.64
C LYS A 245 9.25 -12.81 6.62
N PRO A 246 9.33 -13.07 5.31
CA PRO A 246 9.18 -12.03 4.30
C PRO A 246 7.72 -11.59 4.14
N ILE A 247 7.49 -10.38 3.62
CA ILE A 247 6.18 -9.94 3.14
C ILE A 247 5.98 -10.37 1.69
N CYS A 248 4.72 -10.58 1.25
CA CYS A 248 4.43 -10.79 -0.16
C CYS A 248 4.45 -9.44 -0.92
N LEU A 249 4.91 -9.48 -2.17
CA LEU A 249 4.90 -8.32 -3.06
C LEU A 249 3.72 -8.38 -4.04
N PRO A 250 3.24 -7.24 -4.58
CA PRO A 250 2.02 -7.15 -5.35
C PRO A 250 2.19 -7.70 -6.78
N ILE A 251 2.14 -9.01 -6.94
CA ILE A 251 2.24 -9.72 -8.23
C ILE A 251 0.95 -10.46 -8.58
N GLY A 252 0.69 -10.66 -9.85
CA GLY A 252 -0.44 -11.42 -10.36
C GLY A 252 -1.78 -10.94 -9.80
N THR A 253 -2.53 -11.82 -9.13
CA THR A 253 -3.84 -11.49 -8.52
C THR A 253 -3.74 -10.47 -7.39
N ALA A 254 -2.57 -10.33 -6.76
CA ALA A 254 -2.31 -9.37 -5.69
C ALA A 254 -1.86 -7.98 -6.19
N GLN A 255 -1.70 -7.76 -7.50
CA GLN A 255 -1.25 -6.48 -8.04
C GLN A 255 -2.20 -5.32 -7.71
N ARG A 256 -3.48 -5.59 -7.51
CA ARG A 256 -4.49 -4.58 -7.20
C ARG A 256 -4.78 -4.52 -5.71
N LEU A 257 -4.70 -3.33 -5.15
CA LEU A 257 -5.18 -3.07 -3.80
C LEU A 257 -6.73 -3.07 -3.80
N GLY A 258 -7.32 -4.14 -3.29
CA GLY A 258 -8.79 -4.32 -3.24
C GLY A 258 -9.44 -3.89 -1.93
N GLN A 259 -8.65 -3.51 -0.93
CA GLN A 259 -9.14 -3.21 0.42
C GLN A 259 -9.43 -1.73 0.61
N LYS A 260 -10.44 -1.43 1.44
CA LYS A 260 -10.79 -0.06 1.85
C LYS A 260 -9.90 0.46 2.99
N THR A 261 -9.09 -0.41 3.58
CA THR A 261 -8.22 -0.09 4.70
C THR A 261 -6.84 -0.68 4.43
N VAL A 262 -5.82 0.10 4.69
CA VAL A 262 -4.41 -0.29 4.65
C VAL A 262 -3.80 -0.12 6.03
N THR A 263 -2.80 -0.92 6.35
CA THR A 263 -2.09 -0.87 7.63
C THR A 263 -0.67 -0.35 7.40
N ILE A 264 -0.26 0.58 8.23
CA ILE A 264 1.11 1.04 8.35
C ILE A 264 1.65 0.52 9.66
N THR A 265 2.89 0.06 9.67
CA THR A 265 3.58 -0.42 10.87
C THR A 265 4.96 0.21 10.99
N GLY A 266 5.38 0.52 12.21
CA GLY A 266 6.69 1.09 12.46
C GLY A 266 6.93 1.51 13.90
N TRP A 267 8.12 2.01 14.16
CA TRP A 267 8.57 2.57 15.46
C TRP A 267 8.70 4.10 15.39
N GLY A 268 7.96 4.72 14.48
CA GLY A 268 8.00 6.16 14.27
C GLY A 268 7.53 6.98 15.46
N ALA A 269 7.58 8.30 15.29
CA ALA A 269 7.14 9.23 16.33
C ALA A 269 5.65 9.08 16.59
N THR A 270 5.30 9.12 17.88
CA THR A 270 3.92 9.11 18.36
C THR A 270 3.39 10.54 18.52
N GLU A 271 2.13 10.69 18.87
CA GLU A 271 1.51 11.98 19.21
C GLU A 271 2.21 12.69 20.38
N PHE A 272 3.01 11.98 21.16
CA PHE A 272 3.82 12.56 22.26
C PHE A 272 5.17 13.10 21.78
N GLY A 273 5.47 13.01 20.48
CA GLY A 273 6.70 13.52 19.86
C GLY A 273 7.94 12.67 20.07
N THR A 274 7.82 11.48 20.66
CA THR A 274 8.90 10.52 20.86
C THR A 274 8.72 9.30 19.95
N HIS A 275 9.83 8.71 19.48
CA HIS A 275 9.77 7.43 18.78
C HIS A 275 9.28 6.34 19.73
N SER A 276 8.45 5.43 19.21
CA SER A 276 8.04 4.25 19.94
C SER A 276 9.20 3.28 20.10
N LEU A 277 9.29 2.65 21.26
CA LEU A 277 10.17 1.50 21.47
C LEU A 277 9.51 0.20 21.03
N GLU A 278 8.18 0.09 21.18
CA GLU A 278 7.37 -1.03 20.70
C GLU A 278 6.90 -0.78 19.25
N LEU A 279 6.80 -1.84 18.46
CA LEU A 279 6.21 -1.78 17.13
C LEU A 279 4.73 -1.42 17.21
N LEU A 280 4.35 -0.34 16.54
CA LEU A 280 2.97 0.14 16.49
C LEU A 280 2.36 -0.08 15.11
N MET A 281 1.03 -0.05 15.05
CA MET A 281 0.28 -0.09 13.81
C MET A 281 -0.81 0.97 13.74
N VAL A 282 -1.10 1.45 12.55
CA VAL A 282 -2.24 2.32 12.28
C VAL A 282 -2.97 1.86 11.03
N ASN A 283 -4.30 1.81 11.12
CA ASN A 283 -5.17 1.52 9.99
C ASN A 283 -5.65 2.83 9.37
N LEU A 284 -5.40 2.99 8.07
CA LEU A 284 -5.70 4.18 7.28
C LEU A 284 -6.60 3.82 6.09
N SER A 285 -7.38 4.79 5.63
CA SER A 285 -8.13 4.66 4.38
C SER A 285 -7.28 5.20 3.22
N PRO A 286 -7.16 4.48 2.11
CA PRO A 286 -6.59 5.03 0.88
C PRO A 286 -7.36 6.26 0.42
N VAL A 287 -6.64 7.24 -0.12
CA VAL A 287 -7.17 8.49 -0.64
C VAL A 287 -6.92 8.53 -2.15
N PRO A 288 -7.92 8.85 -2.98
CA PRO A 288 -7.74 9.02 -4.41
C PRO A 288 -6.64 10.03 -4.74
N ASN A 289 -5.84 9.73 -5.78
CA ASN A 289 -4.68 10.59 -6.13
C ASN A 289 -5.07 12.02 -6.51
N ASP A 290 -6.26 12.23 -7.05
CA ASP A 290 -6.77 13.57 -7.37
C ASP A 290 -7.14 14.37 -6.11
N GLU A 291 -7.68 13.74 -5.07
CA GLU A 291 -7.90 14.37 -3.76
C GLU A 291 -6.56 14.66 -3.07
N CYS A 292 -5.65 13.70 -3.10
CA CYS A 292 -4.31 13.85 -2.55
C CYS A 292 -3.55 14.99 -3.24
N ALA A 293 -3.59 15.06 -4.57
CA ALA A 293 -2.95 16.14 -5.34
C ALA A 293 -3.49 17.52 -4.96
N LYS A 294 -4.80 17.65 -4.70
CA LYS A 294 -5.39 18.90 -4.20
C LYS A 294 -4.84 19.29 -2.82
N ALA A 295 -4.70 18.31 -1.91
CA ALA A 295 -4.12 18.56 -0.57
C ALA A 295 -2.68 19.09 -0.64
N TYR A 296 -1.92 18.63 -1.64
CA TYR A 296 -0.51 19.02 -1.84
C TYR A 296 -0.32 20.11 -2.91
N GLU A 297 -1.39 20.72 -3.41
CA GLU A 297 -1.30 21.79 -4.43
C GLU A 297 -0.36 22.92 -3.99
N GLY A 298 0.55 23.31 -4.88
CA GLY A 298 1.59 24.29 -4.60
C GLY A 298 2.74 23.84 -3.70
N LYS A 299 2.71 22.59 -3.17
CA LYS A 299 3.75 22.01 -2.29
C LYS A 299 4.49 20.87 -2.95
N SER A 300 3.76 19.89 -3.50
CA SER A 300 4.32 18.72 -4.16
C SER A 300 3.37 18.24 -5.26
N VAL A 301 3.93 17.64 -6.30
CA VAL A 301 3.15 17.00 -7.37
C VAL A 301 3.00 15.53 -7.03
N ILE A 302 1.75 15.07 -6.88
CA ILE A 302 1.45 13.66 -6.68
C ILE A 302 1.35 12.95 -8.03
N TRP A 303 2.10 11.86 -8.18
CA TRP A 303 2.21 11.10 -9.42
C TRP A 303 1.37 9.82 -9.36
N TYR A 304 1.11 9.25 -10.54
CA TYR A 304 0.33 8.01 -10.70
C TYR A 304 0.98 6.78 -10.00
N ASN A 305 2.30 6.79 -9.85
CA ASN A 305 3.08 5.75 -9.18
C ASN A 305 3.28 6.02 -7.68
N GLN A 306 2.45 6.87 -7.11
CA GLN A 306 2.32 7.11 -5.67
C GLN A 306 0.89 6.76 -5.24
N ILE A 307 0.73 6.38 -3.98
CA ILE A 307 -0.56 6.15 -3.33
C ILE A 307 -0.61 6.98 -2.06
N CYS A 308 -1.79 7.49 -1.75
CA CYS A 308 -2.03 8.28 -0.55
C CYS A 308 -2.95 7.54 0.42
N ALA A 309 -2.74 7.73 1.72
CA ALA A 309 -3.63 7.17 2.74
C ALA A 309 -3.63 8.04 4.01
N GLY A 310 -4.72 8.01 4.78
CA GLY A 310 -4.84 8.77 6.03
C GLY A 310 -5.33 10.20 5.85
N GLY A 311 -4.79 11.12 6.66
CA GLY A 311 -5.21 12.54 6.67
C GLY A 311 -6.61 12.76 7.24
N LYS A 312 -7.07 11.85 8.11
CA LYS A 312 -8.37 11.95 8.79
C LYS A 312 -8.26 11.46 10.23
N ASN A 313 -8.95 12.13 11.15
CA ASN A 313 -9.06 11.74 12.56
C ASN A 313 -7.70 11.68 13.29
N GLY A 314 -6.75 12.52 12.93
CA GLY A 314 -5.45 12.58 13.57
C GLY A 314 -4.55 11.35 13.34
N LYS A 315 -4.90 10.46 12.39
CA LYS A 315 -4.17 9.21 12.11
C LYS A 315 -3.31 9.35 10.86
N ASP A 316 -2.04 9.00 10.99
CA ASP A 316 -1.06 9.04 9.89
C ASP A 316 0.16 8.16 10.23
N SER A 317 1.04 7.94 9.24
CA SER A 317 2.44 7.55 9.47
C SER A 317 3.25 8.77 9.90
N CYS A 318 4.32 8.56 10.66
CA CYS A 318 5.09 9.68 11.19
C CYS A 318 6.60 9.51 10.96
N THR A 319 7.37 10.52 11.42
CA THR A 319 8.84 10.50 11.34
C THR A 319 9.40 9.24 12.01
N GLY A 320 10.20 8.47 11.29
CA GLY A 320 10.74 7.18 11.73
C GLY A 320 10.07 5.97 11.08
N ASP A 321 8.83 6.11 10.54
CA ASP A 321 8.16 5.08 9.75
C ASP A 321 8.65 5.06 8.28
N SER A 322 9.43 6.06 7.87
CA SER A 322 10.03 6.18 6.52
C SER A 322 10.64 4.86 6.05
N GLY A 323 10.32 4.45 4.83
CA GLY A 323 10.78 3.18 4.26
C GLY A 323 10.00 1.94 4.70
N GLY A 324 9.16 2.06 5.74
CA GLY A 324 8.26 0.99 6.20
C GLY A 324 7.11 0.71 5.24
N PRO A 325 6.31 -0.34 5.49
CA PRO A 325 5.27 -0.79 4.58
C PRO A 325 3.94 -0.06 4.73
N LEU A 326 3.30 0.22 3.60
CA LEU A 326 1.86 0.31 3.46
C LEU A 326 1.38 -1.04 2.96
N GLN A 327 0.60 -1.75 3.76
CA GLN A 327 0.27 -3.15 3.54
C GLN A 327 -1.20 -3.45 3.79
N SER A 328 -1.67 -4.57 3.24
CA SER A 328 -3.05 -5.02 3.46
C SER A 328 -3.16 -6.51 3.15
N PRO A 329 -4.06 -7.26 3.80
CA PRO A 329 -4.42 -8.59 3.33
C PRO A 329 -4.90 -8.55 1.88
N GLY A 330 -4.40 -9.44 1.06
CA GLY A 330 -4.75 -9.55 -0.36
C GLY A 330 -4.80 -11.00 -0.82
N ARG A 331 -5.47 -11.24 -1.95
CA ARG A 331 -5.48 -12.57 -2.57
C ARG A 331 -4.14 -12.76 -3.28
N TYR A 332 -3.28 -13.59 -2.70
CA TYR A 332 -1.97 -13.93 -3.22
C TYR A 332 -1.99 -15.38 -3.69
N TYR A 333 -2.00 -15.60 -5.02
CA TYR A 333 -2.33 -16.90 -5.63
C TYR A 333 -3.66 -17.45 -5.09
N ASN A 334 -3.64 -18.57 -4.37
CA ASN A 334 -4.85 -19.22 -3.85
C ASN A 334 -5.13 -18.89 -2.38
N ASP A 335 -4.23 -18.17 -1.70
CA ASP A 335 -4.32 -17.82 -0.28
C ASP A 335 -4.62 -16.35 -0.06
N VAL A 336 -5.01 -16.01 1.17
CA VAL A 336 -5.01 -14.63 1.67
C VAL A 336 -3.71 -14.41 2.44
N ARG A 337 -2.94 -13.40 2.05
CA ARG A 337 -1.64 -13.07 2.60
C ARG A 337 -1.53 -11.56 2.81
N TYR A 338 -0.67 -11.13 3.73
CA TYR A 338 -0.28 -9.73 3.76
C TYR A 338 0.58 -9.41 2.54
N VAL A 339 0.17 -8.37 1.81
CA VAL A 339 0.85 -7.86 0.62
C VAL A 339 1.25 -6.42 0.86
N GLN A 340 2.47 -6.07 0.55
CA GLN A 340 2.94 -4.69 0.59
C GLN A 340 2.57 -3.99 -0.71
N TYR A 341 1.81 -2.91 -0.62
CA TYR A 341 1.41 -2.09 -1.76
C TYR A 341 2.17 -0.78 -1.84
N GLY A 342 2.76 -0.33 -0.73
CA GLY A 342 3.49 0.93 -0.73
C GLY A 342 4.69 0.94 0.21
N VAL A 343 5.53 1.98 0.03
CA VAL A 343 6.66 2.31 0.91
C VAL A 343 6.44 3.71 1.45
N VAL A 344 6.52 3.90 2.76
CA VAL A 344 6.37 5.21 3.42
C VAL A 344 7.42 6.17 2.87
N SER A 345 6.97 7.27 2.25
CA SER A 345 7.84 8.25 1.61
C SER A 345 7.81 9.61 2.31
N PHE A 346 6.69 10.30 2.31
CA PHE A 346 6.57 11.58 2.99
C PHE A 346 5.14 11.90 3.41
N GLY A 347 5.03 12.90 4.27
CA GLY A 347 3.77 13.45 4.77
C GLY A 347 3.94 14.88 5.29
N PRO A 348 2.94 15.44 5.94
CA PRO A 348 3.06 16.73 6.61
C PRO A 348 4.06 16.64 7.76
N ARG A 349 4.77 17.74 8.07
CA ARG A 349 5.75 17.79 9.17
C ARG A 349 5.15 17.40 10.53
N ASN A 350 3.93 17.83 10.77
CA ASN A 350 3.16 17.40 11.93
C ASN A 350 2.24 16.28 11.45
N CYS A 351 2.45 15.07 11.94
CA CYS A 351 1.68 13.90 11.53
C CYS A 351 0.22 14.03 11.97
N GLY A 352 -0.70 13.40 11.24
CA GLY A 352 -2.10 13.37 11.60
C GLY A 352 -2.87 14.68 11.38
N ILE A 353 -2.37 15.60 10.55
CA ILE A 353 -3.12 16.81 10.17
C ILE A 353 -4.28 16.41 9.24
N ASP A 354 -5.50 16.71 9.66
CA ASP A 354 -6.68 16.46 8.83
C ASP A 354 -6.58 17.20 7.48
N GLY A 355 -6.94 16.49 6.41
CA GLY A 355 -6.85 16.99 5.04
C GLY A 355 -5.49 16.79 4.35
N PHE A 356 -4.47 16.27 5.04
CA PHE A 356 -3.16 15.97 4.47
C PHE A 356 -2.82 14.50 4.66
N PRO A 357 -3.14 13.63 3.69
CA PRO A 357 -2.79 12.20 3.77
C PRO A 357 -1.28 11.98 3.62
N GLY A 358 -0.76 10.91 4.21
CA GLY A 358 0.59 10.41 3.93
C GLY A 358 0.72 9.98 2.47
N VAL A 359 1.93 10.11 1.92
CA VAL A 359 2.26 9.73 0.54
C VAL A 359 3.26 8.59 0.55
N TYR A 360 2.98 7.58 -0.24
CA TYR A 360 3.72 6.32 -0.31
C TYR A 360 4.10 6.02 -1.76
N THR A 361 5.28 5.45 -1.98
CA THR A 361 5.67 4.92 -3.30
C THR A 361 4.83 3.68 -3.61
N PHE A 362 4.08 3.66 -4.71
CA PHE A 362 3.13 2.58 -5.03
C PHE A 362 3.81 1.43 -5.75
N LEU A 363 4.06 0.34 -5.02
CA LEU A 363 4.90 -0.79 -5.44
C LEU A 363 4.53 -1.48 -6.75
N PRO A 364 3.25 -1.65 -7.12
CA PRO A 364 2.93 -2.29 -8.39
C PRO A 364 3.68 -1.73 -9.60
N TYR A 365 4.02 -0.43 -9.61
CA TYR A 365 4.76 0.22 -10.69
C TYR A 365 6.27 -0.01 -10.68
N TYR A 366 6.80 -0.68 -9.65
CA TYR A 366 8.25 -0.88 -9.45
C TYR A 366 8.62 -2.35 -9.37
N MET A 367 7.68 -3.26 -9.65
CA MET A 367 7.92 -4.70 -9.51
C MET A 367 8.97 -5.22 -10.49
N ASP A 368 9.01 -4.71 -11.71
CA ASP A 368 10.05 -5.02 -12.70
C ASP A 368 11.43 -4.57 -12.20
N TRP A 369 11.56 -3.30 -11.76
CA TRP A 369 12.80 -2.77 -11.22
C TRP A 369 13.28 -3.55 -9.99
N ILE A 370 12.38 -3.90 -9.05
CA ILE A 370 12.74 -4.71 -7.87
C ILE A 370 13.33 -6.04 -8.31
N LEU A 371 12.65 -6.74 -9.21
CA LEU A 371 13.06 -8.07 -9.66
C LEU A 371 14.35 -8.02 -10.51
N ASP A 372 14.55 -6.98 -11.32
CA ASP A 372 15.78 -6.78 -12.08
C ASP A 372 17.03 -6.60 -11.19
N ILE A 373 16.85 -5.97 -10.02
CA ILE A 373 17.95 -5.75 -9.06
C ILE A 373 18.27 -7.01 -8.24
N MET A 374 17.26 -7.85 -7.97
CA MET A 374 17.44 -9.03 -7.12
C MET A 374 18.35 -10.07 -7.81
N GLN A 375 19.26 -10.63 -7.04
CA GLN A 375 20.20 -11.67 -7.44
C GLN A 375 20.17 -12.81 -6.41
N ASP A 376 20.60 -14.01 -6.82
CA ASP A 376 20.79 -15.17 -5.94
C ASP A 376 21.83 -14.90 -4.86
#